data_ebb27a1906ce3e9811a626e4c9e838a5
#
_entry.id   ebb27a1906ce3e9811a626e4c9e838a5
#
_cell.length_a   1.000
_cell.length_b   1.000
_cell.length_c   1.000
_cell.angle_alpha   90.00
_cell.angle_beta   90.00
_cell.angle_gamma   90.00
#
_symmetry.space_group_name_H-M   'P 1'
#
loop_
_entity.id
_entity.type
_entity.pdbx_description
1 polymer ?
#
loop_
_entity_poly.entity_id
_entity_poly.type
_entity_poly.pdbx_seq_one_letter_code
_entity_poly.pdbx_strand_id
1 'polypeptide(L)'
;MSSIGKSIKIVGDVSGGEDLVVHGRIEGEVQLPDHRVVVAEEGVIEGDLNVASVDMKGSFNGRIVASQTVSLGATARAEGSISSPNVSMADGAGFRGALETK
;
A
#
# COMPACT_ATOMS: atom_id res chain seq x y z
N MET A 1 5.94 -14.52 5.87
CA MET A 1 5.15 -13.67 4.96
C MET A 1 3.68 -14.02 5.10
N SER A 2 2.85 -13.03 5.32
CA SER A 2 1.41 -13.21 5.42
C SER A 2 0.74 -12.80 4.12
N SER A 3 -0.42 -13.38 3.84
CA SER A 3 -1.17 -13.00 2.66
C SER A 3 -2.67 -12.94 2.96
N ILE A 4 -3.36 -12.05 2.24
CA ILE A 4 -4.81 -11.90 2.32
C ILE A 4 -5.38 -12.30 0.97
N GLY A 5 -6.19 -13.34 0.96
CA GLY A 5 -6.75 -13.90 -0.27
C GLY A 5 -7.82 -13.02 -0.90
N LYS A 6 -8.16 -13.29 -2.15
CA LYS A 6 -9.09 -12.49 -2.95
C LYS A 6 -10.48 -12.34 -2.35
N SER A 7 -10.96 -13.34 -1.66
CA SER A 7 -12.29 -13.32 -1.07
C SER A 7 -12.33 -12.78 0.35
N ILE A 8 -11.19 -12.32 0.85
CA ILE A 8 -11.10 -11.83 2.23
C ILE A 8 -11.20 -10.32 2.25
N LYS A 9 -12.08 -9.81 3.12
CA LYS A 9 -12.21 -8.39 3.41
C LYS A 9 -11.90 -8.18 4.88
N ILE A 10 -10.96 -7.29 5.17
CA ILE A 10 -10.60 -6.94 6.54
C ILE A 10 -11.06 -5.51 6.81
N VAL A 11 -11.80 -5.32 7.90
CA VAL A 11 -12.22 -4.00 8.37
C VAL A 11 -11.62 -3.81 9.76
N GLY A 12 -10.84 -2.75 9.92
CA GLY A 12 -10.18 -2.45 11.18
C GLY A 12 -8.67 -2.34 11.03
N ASP A 13 -7.97 -2.53 12.15
CA ASP A 13 -6.53 -2.34 12.18
C ASP A 13 -5.78 -3.64 11.89
N VAL A 14 -4.73 -3.53 11.07
CA VAL A 14 -3.85 -4.65 10.77
C VAL A 14 -2.45 -4.30 11.24
N SER A 15 -1.86 -5.17 12.01
CA SER A 15 -0.47 -5.03 12.45
C SER A 15 0.17 -6.39 12.56
N GLY A 16 1.49 -6.41 12.57
CA GLY A 16 2.18 -7.69 12.67
C GLY A 16 3.69 -7.54 12.58
N GLY A 17 4.36 -8.66 12.59
CA GLY A 17 5.81 -8.75 12.56
C GLY A 17 6.35 -9.41 11.29
N GLU A 18 5.65 -9.31 10.18
CA GLU A 18 6.12 -9.88 8.92
C GLU A 18 5.55 -9.14 7.71
N ASP A 19 6.14 -9.37 6.55
CA ASP A 19 5.68 -8.77 5.31
C ASP A 19 4.29 -9.28 4.94
N LEU A 20 3.52 -8.44 4.23
CA LEU A 20 2.15 -8.74 3.89
C LEU A 20 1.93 -8.63 2.39
N VAL A 21 1.22 -9.61 1.83
CA VAL A 21 0.74 -9.57 0.44
C VAL A 21 -0.78 -9.49 0.46
N VAL A 22 -1.33 -8.52 -0.24
CA VAL A 22 -2.78 -8.28 -0.25
C VAL A 22 -3.36 -8.60 -1.62
N HIS A 23 -4.18 -9.62 -1.68
CA HIS A 23 -4.98 -9.96 -2.87
C HIS A 23 -6.46 -9.58 -2.69
N GLY A 24 -6.87 -9.33 -1.45
CA GLY A 24 -8.25 -8.99 -1.10
C GLY A 24 -8.41 -7.50 -0.82
N ARG A 25 -9.22 -7.19 0.18
CA ARG A 25 -9.55 -5.81 0.52
C ARG A 25 -9.28 -5.53 1.99
N ILE A 26 -8.67 -4.38 2.26
CA ILE A 26 -8.47 -3.90 3.62
C ILE A 26 -9.07 -2.51 3.74
N GLU A 27 -9.90 -2.30 4.78
CA GLU A 27 -10.43 -0.99 5.12
C GLU A 27 -10.04 -0.68 6.56
N GLY A 28 -9.17 0.31 6.75
CA GLY A 28 -8.69 0.70 8.08
C GLY A 28 -7.22 1.08 8.06
N GLU A 29 -6.52 0.78 9.16
CA GLU A 29 -5.12 1.11 9.29
C GLU A 29 -4.24 -0.13 9.20
N VAL A 30 -3.14 -0.01 8.46
CA VAL A 30 -2.13 -1.07 8.38
C VAL A 30 -0.85 -0.51 8.98
N GLN A 31 -0.35 -1.16 10.02
CA GLN A 31 0.85 -0.74 10.73
C GLN A 31 1.89 -1.86 10.74
N LEU A 32 2.82 -1.76 9.81
CA LEU A 32 3.94 -2.67 9.65
C LEU A 32 5.21 -1.85 9.43
N PRO A 33 5.63 -1.06 10.42
CA PRO A 33 6.65 -0.01 10.20
C PRO A 33 8.01 -0.53 9.76
N ASP A 34 8.32 -1.80 10.00
CA ASP A 34 9.59 -2.39 9.60
C ASP A 34 9.45 -3.42 8.49
N HIS A 35 8.30 -3.48 7.85
CA HIS A 35 7.99 -4.52 6.88
C HIS A 35 7.49 -3.96 5.57
N ARG A 36 7.40 -4.83 4.58
CA ARG A 36 6.94 -4.50 3.24
C ARG A 36 5.49 -4.95 3.05
N VAL A 37 4.71 -4.14 2.35
CA VAL A 37 3.38 -4.52 1.91
C VAL A 37 3.38 -4.56 0.38
N VAL A 38 2.92 -5.68 -0.17
CA VAL A 38 2.71 -5.85 -1.60
C VAL A 38 1.22 -5.91 -1.85
N VAL A 39 0.70 -5.01 -2.68
CA VAL A 39 -0.71 -5.03 -3.06
C VAL A 39 -0.78 -5.56 -4.48
N ALA A 40 -1.38 -6.75 -4.64
CA ALA A 40 -1.51 -7.38 -5.94
C ALA A 40 -2.53 -6.64 -6.81
N GLU A 41 -2.60 -6.96 -8.10
CA GLU A 41 -3.47 -6.26 -9.04
C GLU A 41 -4.93 -6.23 -8.62
N GLU A 42 -5.42 -7.28 -8.00
CA GLU A 42 -6.79 -7.37 -7.49
C GLU A 42 -6.95 -6.81 -6.08
N GLY A 43 -5.85 -6.45 -5.42
CA GLY A 43 -5.89 -5.96 -4.06
C GLY A 43 -6.40 -4.52 -3.97
N VAL A 44 -7.09 -4.22 -2.89
CA VAL A 44 -7.59 -2.86 -2.60
C VAL A 44 -7.32 -2.54 -1.15
N ILE A 45 -6.76 -1.36 -0.90
CA ILE A 45 -6.59 -0.87 0.46
C ILE A 45 -7.20 0.52 0.57
N GLU A 46 -8.04 0.71 1.58
CA GLU A 46 -8.61 2.01 1.91
C GLU A 46 -8.27 2.36 3.36
N GLY A 47 -7.64 3.52 3.56
CA GLY A 47 -7.25 3.98 4.89
C GLY A 47 -5.79 4.40 4.95
N ASP A 48 -5.14 4.10 6.08
CA ASP A 48 -3.76 4.51 6.32
C ASP A 48 -2.80 3.34 6.28
N LEU A 49 -1.66 3.52 5.60
CA LEU A 49 -0.55 2.58 5.60
C LEU A 49 0.65 3.20 6.28
N ASN A 50 1.20 2.52 7.27
CA ASN A 50 2.45 2.90 7.92
C ASN A 50 3.39 1.70 7.84
N VAL A 51 4.32 1.74 6.90
CA VAL A 51 5.15 0.59 6.54
C VAL A 51 6.56 1.04 6.20
N ALA A 52 7.47 0.09 6.01
CA ALA A 52 8.81 0.41 5.51
C ALA A 52 8.77 0.61 4.00
N SER A 53 8.15 -0.31 3.28
CA SER A 53 8.07 -0.26 1.82
C SER A 53 6.69 -0.70 1.34
N VAL A 54 6.27 -0.16 0.20
CA VAL A 54 5.04 -0.58 -0.46
C VAL A 54 5.35 -0.88 -1.92
N ASP A 55 4.87 -2.03 -2.37
CA ASP A 55 4.90 -2.39 -3.78
C ASP A 55 3.43 -2.49 -4.23
N MET A 56 2.97 -1.50 -4.96
CA MET A 56 1.56 -1.34 -5.30
C MET A 56 1.31 -1.73 -6.75
N LYS A 57 0.43 -2.70 -6.95
CA LYS A 57 -0.05 -3.08 -8.28
C LYS A 57 -1.57 -2.98 -8.39
N GLY A 58 -2.23 -2.82 -7.26
CA GLY A 58 -3.68 -2.71 -7.18
C GLY A 58 -4.13 -1.29 -6.89
N SER A 59 -5.18 -1.15 -6.10
CA SER A 59 -5.80 0.14 -5.80
C SER A 59 -5.57 0.54 -4.35
N PHE A 60 -5.38 1.84 -4.14
CA PHE A 60 -5.22 2.39 -2.80
C PHE A 60 -5.94 3.72 -2.71
N ASN A 61 -6.56 3.97 -1.56
CA ASN A 61 -7.20 5.25 -1.26
C ASN A 61 -6.93 5.60 0.20
N GLY A 62 -6.31 6.75 0.43
CA GLY A 62 -6.01 7.23 1.76
C GLY A 62 -4.60 7.78 1.90
N ARG A 63 -3.89 7.37 2.96
CA ARG A 63 -2.55 7.86 3.24
C ARG A 63 -1.54 6.73 3.33
N ILE A 64 -0.42 6.92 2.67
CA ILE A 64 0.72 6.02 2.79
C ILE A 64 1.87 6.77 3.44
N VAL A 65 2.42 6.21 4.50
CA VAL A 65 3.67 6.67 5.10
C VAL A 65 4.65 5.51 5.06
N ALA A 66 5.67 5.64 4.25
CA ALA A 66 6.70 4.62 4.12
C ALA A 66 8.05 5.21 4.51
N SER A 67 8.82 4.45 5.29
CA SER A 67 10.12 4.93 5.76
C SER A 67 11.24 4.67 4.77
N GLN A 68 11.02 3.85 3.76
CA GLN A 68 12.03 3.51 2.76
C GLN A 68 11.58 3.82 1.34
N THR A 69 10.66 3.06 0.79
CA THR A 69 10.31 3.18 -0.64
C THR A 69 8.84 2.90 -0.89
N VAL A 70 8.27 3.64 -1.84
CA VAL A 70 6.96 3.34 -2.42
C VAL A 70 7.16 3.10 -3.91
N SER A 71 6.75 1.94 -4.39
CA SER A 71 6.78 1.60 -5.82
C SER A 71 5.36 1.42 -6.34
N LEU A 72 5.03 2.14 -7.40
CA LEU A 72 3.74 2.01 -8.06
C LEU A 72 3.94 1.33 -9.41
N GLY A 73 3.37 0.14 -9.56
CA GLY A 73 3.46 -0.62 -10.80
C GLY A 73 2.54 -0.06 -11.88
N ALA A 74 2.63 -0.61 -13.07
CA ALA A 74 1.87 -0.12 -14.22
C ALA A 74 0.34 -0.21 -14.05
N THR A 75 -0.12 -1.12 -13.21
CA THR A 75 -1.55 -1.30 -12.93
C THR A 75 -2.02 -0.60 -11.66
N ALA A 76 -1.11 0.11 -10.98
CA ALA A 76 -1.45 0.76 -9.71
C ALA A 76 -2.39 1.95 -9.89
N ARG A 77 -3.29 2.11 -8.94
CA ARG A 77 -4.19 3.26 -8.84
C ARG A 77 -4.17 3.74 -7.41
N ALA A 78 -3.60 4.91 -7.16
CA ALA A 78 -3.49 5.46 -5.81
C ALA A 78 -4.14 6.83 -5.74
N GLU A 79 -4.91 7.05 -4.68
CA GLU A 79 -5.52 8.34 -4.40
C GLU A 79 -5.26 8.73 -2.95
N GLY A 80 -4.97 10.01 -2.72
CA GLY A 80 -4.75 10.54 -1.39
C GLY A 80 -3.36 11.11 -1.23
N SER A 81 -2.64 10.71 -0.17
CA SER A 81 -1.30 11.23 0.05
C SER A 81 -0.28 10.11 0.25
N ILE A 82 0.90 10.35 -0.26
CA ILE A 82 2.05 9.45 -0.10
C ILE A 82 3.19 10.26 0.49
N SER A 83 3.78 9.75 1.56
CA SER A 83 4.97 10.33 2.18
C SER A 83 6.06 9.26 2.25
N SER A 84 7.17 9.50 1.58
CA SER A 84 8.28 8.54 1.54
C SER A 84 9.54 9.24 1.03
N PRO A 85 10.73 8.83 1.50
CA PRO A 85 11.98 9.37 0.94
C PRO A 85 12.24 8.97 -0.51
N ASN A 86 11.66 7.85 -0.96
CA ASN A 86 11.82 7.37 -2.32
C ASN A 86 10.49 6.91 -2.88
N VAL A 87 10.09 7.48 -4.01
CA VAL A 87 8.87 7.07 -4.71
C VAL A 87 9.21 6.77 -6.14
N SER A 88 8.76 5.63 -6.61
CA SER A 88 8.99 5.15 -7.97
C SER A 88 7.65 4.83 -8.63
N MET A 89 7.45 5.29 -9.85
CA MET A 89 6.23 5.02 -10.62
C MET A 89 6.59 4.43 -11.96
N ALA A 90 5.95 3.33 -12.30
CA ALA A 90 6.07 2.75 -13.64
C ALA A 90 5.16 3.49 -14.62
N ASP A 91 5.45 3.37 -15.91
CA ASP A 91 4.58 3.90 -16.94
C ASP A 91 3.21 3.24 -16.84
N GLY A 92 2.16 4.05 -16.88
CA GLY A 92 0.79 3.58 -16.73
C GLY A 92 0.24 3.65 -15.32
N ALA A 93 1.08 3.87 -14.31
CA ALA A 93 0.62 4.04 -12.94
C ALA A 93 -0.22 5.32 -12.81
N GLY A 94 -1.33 5.23 -12.07
CA GLY A 94 -2.20 6.36 -11.80
C GLY A 94 -2.07 6.82 -10.36
N PHE A 95 -1.83 8.12 -10.17
CA PHE A 95 -1.78 8.69 -8.83
C PHE A 95 -2.49 10.03 -8.81
N ARG A 96 -3.32 10.23 -7.80
CA ARG A 96 -4.05 11.47 -7.57
C ARG A 96 -3.87 11.91 -6.13
N GLY A 97 -3.46 13.16 -5.93
CA GLY A 97 -3.35 13.72 -4.60
C GLY A 97 -2.00 14.34 -4.34
N ALA A 98 -1.54 14.24 -3.09
CA ALA A 98 -0.30 14.86 -2.65
C ALA A 98 0.82 13.82 -2.54
N LEU A 99 1.97 14.18 -3.05
CA LEU A 99 3.17 13.36 -2.93
C LEU A 99 4.22 14.16 -2.16
N GLU A 100 4.72 13.58 -1.08
CA GLU A 100 5.72 14.20 -0.25
C GLU A 100 6.94 13.28 -0.15
N THR A 101 8.09 13.80 -0.57
CA THR A 101 9.35 13.06 -0.44
C THR A 101 10.22 13.73 0.61
N LYS A 102 10.86 12.93 1.43
CA LYS A 102 11.69 13.44 2.53
C LYS A 102 13.17 13.19 2.30
#